data_360097c624521a3f63526e8e10001041
#
_entry.id   360097c624521a3f63526e8e10001041
#
_cell.length_a   1.000
_cell.length_b   1.000
_cell.length_c   1.000
_cell.angle_alpha   90.00
_cell.angle_beta   90.00
_cell.angle_gamma   90.00
#
_symmetry.space_group_name_H-M   'P 1'
#
loop_
_entity.id
_entity.type
_entity.pdbx_description
1 polymer ?
#
loop_
_entity_poly.entity_id
_entity_poly.type
_entity_poly.pdbx_seq_one_letter_code
_entity_poly.pdbx_strand_id
1 'polypeptide(L)'
;MDNPGPTPAAARHAREPSGIMAVKTGFQRKRAGRKLPRPSSRTLLVLFLLVLVGAIVASVHRRILESEFGSRVSRSRATPYEIKRIRRELADLELDEKVLANALDTRLKYLEAAKRNEFYVAIDTKKRDFSFHFADKTLRDAPVEIGEPRTVASGKKKWTFAPLTGSFNVEGKFQDGSWRVPEWAYLVKGTNAPRSLPTVKNGLGKYVILLGNDYVIHSPPSPESPLQGAKPGSFMVPEADLAAIWKRVGPETRVYIF
;
A
#
# COMPACT_ATOMS: atom_id res chain seq x y z
N MET A 1 8.29 -51.25 -45.86
CA MET A 1 9.00 -50.80 -47.08
C MET A 1 9.47 -49.38 -46.67
N ASP A 2 10.57 -49.31 -46.27
CA ASP A 2 12.00 -49.31 -46.45
C ASP A 2 12.60 -47.95 -46.05
N ASN A 3 13.36 -48.00 -45.01
CA ASN A 3 14.47 -47.14 -44.68
C ASN A 3 15.54 -47.30 -45.81
N PRO A 4 16.52 -46.42 -46.09
CA PRO A 4 17.57 -46.10 -45.08
C PRO A 4 18.19 -44.68 -45.23
N GLY A 5 18.91 -44.27 -44.17
CA GLY A 5 19.95 -43.25 -44.27
C GLY A 5 21.18 -43.72 -45.12
N PRO A 6 22.25 -42.96 -45.23
CA PRO A 6 23.26 -42.79 -44.15
C PRO A 6 24.04 -41.44 -44.13
N THR A 7 24.73 -41.21 -43.06
CA THR A 7 26.01 -40.48 -42.94
C THR A 7 27.13 -41.16 -43.75
N PRO A 8 28.26 -40.51 -44.16
CA PRO A 8 29.31 -40.07 -43.26
C PRO A 8 30.27 -38.91 -43.73
N ALA A 9 30.89 -38.29 -42.77
CA ALA A 9 32.34 -38.21 -42.49
C ALA A 9 33.33 -37.38 -43.35
N ALA A 10 34.12 -36.60 -42.62
CA ALA A 10 35.56 -36.34 -42.71
C ALA A 10 36.04 -35.30 -43.73
N ALA A 11 36.85 -34.33 -43.42
CA ALA A 11 38.19 -34.34 -42.84
C ALA A 11 38.80 -32.94 -42.88
N ARG A 12 39.50 -32.60 -41.82
CA ARG A 12 40.79 -31.91 -41.70
C ARG A 12 41.19 -30.87 -42.75
N HIS A 13 41.52 -29.66 -42.32
CA HIS A 13 42.92 -29.16 -42.43
C HIS A 13 43.12 -27.96 -41.49
N ALA A 14 44.17 -28.09 -40.74
CA ALA A 14 44.81 -27.09 -39.91
C ALA A 14 45.48 -25.99 -40.73
N ARG A 15 45.51 -24.77 -40.16
CA ARG A 15 46.63 -23.81 -40.26
C ARG A 15 46.42 -22.68 -39.21
N GLU A 16 47.20 -22.71 -38.18
CA GLU A 16 47.78 -21.55 -37.54
C GLU A 16 49.01 -21.09 -38.39
N PRO A 17 49.63 -19.94 -38.18
CA PRO A 17 49.57 -18.98 -37.08
C PRO A 17 49.67 -17.51 -37.52
N SER A 18 49.48 -16.60 -36.64
CA SER A 18 50.35 -15.40 -36.42
C SER A 18 49.65 -14.46 -35.48
N GLY A 19 50.13 -14.36 -34.36
CA GLY A 19 50.89 -13.38 -33.63
C GLY A 19 50.33 -11.95 -33.69
N ILE A 20 49.48 -11.56 -32.71
CA ILE A 20 49.37 -10.15 -32.32
C ILE A 20 49.40 -10.10 -30.78
N MET A 21 50.35 -9.31 -30.31
CA MET A 21 50.74 -9.05 -28.94
C MET A 21 49.54 -8.79 -28.00
N ALA A 22 49.51 -9.55 -26.89
CA ALA A 22 48.72 -9.23 -25.72
C ALA A 22 49.35 -7.99 -25.01
N VAL A 23 48.75 -6.84 -25.17
CA VAL A 23 49.02 -5.69 -24.31
C VAL A 23 48.30 -5.94 -22.98
N LYS A 24 49.06 -6.39 -21.99
CA LYS A 24 48.66 -6.40 -20.59
C LYS A 24 48.58 -4.99 -20.09
N THR A 25 47.41 -4.36 -20.18
CA THR A 25 47.10 -3.17 -19.35
C THR A 25 46.51 -3.66 -18.03
N GLY A 26 47.42 -4.00 -17.14
CA GLY A 26 47.11 -4.21 -15.73
C GLY A 26 46.70 -2.91 -15.04
N PHE A 27 45.44 -2.52 -15.13
CA PHE A 27 44.89 -1.50 -14.27
C PHE A 27 44.28 -2.16 -13.00
N GLN A 28 45.17 -2.53 -12.09
CA GLN A 28 44.75 -2.83 -10.72
C GLN A 28 44.29 -1.53 -10.06
N ARG A 29 42.98 -1.23 -10.14
CA ARG A 29 42.35 -0.29 -9.22
C ARG A 29 42.36 -0.91 -7.82
N LYS A 30 43.40 -0.61 -7.04
CA LYS A 30 43.37 -0.73 -5.57
C LYS A 30 42.20 0.14 -5.09
N ARG A 31 41.04 -0.47 -4.87
CA ARG A 31 40.02 0.12 -4.01
C ARG A 31 40.58 0.13 -2.60
N ALA A 32 41.22 1.24 -2.25
CA ALA A 32 41.50 1.56 -0.86
C ALA A 32 40.16 1.78 -0.18
N GLY A 33 39.60 0.72 0.38
CA GLY A 33 38.49 0.81 1.32
C GLY A 33 38.97 1.62 2.52
N ARG A 34 38.71 2.93 2.53
CA ARG A 34 38.81 3.75 3.74
C ARG A 34 37.84 3.16 4.77
N LYS A 35 38.33 2.26 5.58
CA LYS A 35 37.63 1.87 6.81
C LYS A 35 37.54 3.14 7.64
N LEU A 36 36.36 3.72 7.75
CA LEU A 36 36.09 4.78 8.71
C LEU A 36 36.54 4.28 10.09
N PRO A 37 37.34 5.05 10.81
CA PRO A 37 37.81 4.66 12.15
C PRO A 37 36.57 4.44 13.02
N ARG A 38 36.49 3.28 13.68
CA ARG A 38 35.43 2.99 14.64
C ARG A 38 35.53 4.04 15.73
N PRO A 39 34.43 4.77 16.01
CA PRO A 39 34.48 5.78 17.08
C PRO A 39 34.83 5.11 18.40
N SER A 40 35.72 5.69 19.13
CA SER A 40 36.09 5.19 20.46
C SER A 40 34.87 5.25 21.40
N SER A 41 34.83 4.40 22.41
CA SER A 41 33.74 4.42 23.40
C SER A 41 33.54 5.81 24.02
N ARG A 42 34.62 6.60 24.13
CA ARG A 42 34.58 8.01 24.61
C ARG A 42 33.86 8.93 23.59
N THR A 43 34.12 8.77 22.30
CA THR A 43 33.43 9.55 21.24
C THR A 43 31.95 9.21 21.16
N LEU A 44 31.57 7.96 21.35
CA LEU A 44 30.18 7.53 21.41
C LEU A 44 29.45 8.10 22.63
N LEU A 45 30.12 8.12 23.77
CA LEU A 45 29.59 8.67 25.02
C LEU A 45 29.39 10.20 24.92
N VAL A 46 30.32 10.92 24.30
CA VAL A 46 30.19 12.38 24.05
C VAL A 46 29.04 12.65 23.08
N LEU A 47 28.93 11.89 22.01
CA LEU A 47 27.79 11.99 21.05
C LEU A 47 26.45 11.71 21.74
N PHE A 48 26.38 10.69 22.58
CA PHE A 48 25.17 10.35 23.34
C PHE A 48 24.79 11.48 24.31
N LEU A 49 25.79 12.07 25.03
CA LEU A 49 25.54 13.20 25.89
C LEU A 49 25.06 14.46 25.15
N LEU A 50 25.63 14.74 23.98
CA LEU A 50 25.17 15.85 23.12
C LEU A 50 23.71 15.65 22.64
N VAL A 51 23.33 14.45 22.24
CA VAL A 51 21.95 14.13 21.85
C VAL A 51 21.01 14.26 23.06
N LEU A 52 21.42 13.77 24.22
CA LEU A 52 20.63 13.88 25.46
C LEU A 52 20.42 15.35 25.86
N VAL A 53 21.47 16.16 25.83
CA VAL A 53 21.38 17.61 26.10
C VAL A 53 20.48 18.29 25.06
N GLY A 54 20.63 17.97 23.80
CA GLY A 54 19.72 18.46 22.72
C GLY A 54 18.27 18.13 22.97
N ALA A 55 17.98 16.89 23.38
CA ALA A 55 16.60 16.45 23.69
C ALA A 55 16.04 17.18 24.94
N ILE A 56 16.87 17.42 25.98
CA ILE A 56 16.45 18.17 27.15
C ILE A 56 16.19 19.64 26.80
N VAL A 57 17.06 20.26 26.00
CA VAL A 57 16.87 21.66 25.55
C VAL A 57 15.61 21.77 24.70
N ALA A 58 15.38 20.86 23.78
CA ALA A 58 14.17 20.83 22.98
C ALA A 58 12.89 20.66 23.82
N SER A 59 12.93 19.78 24.83
CA SER A 59 11.81 19.56 25.75
C SER A 59 11.52 20.81 26.63
N VAL A 60 12.58 21.46 27.13
CA VAL A 60 12.44 22.70 27.91
C VAL A 60 11.90 23.83 27.03
N HIS A 61 12.44 23.97 25.82
CA HIS A 61 11.98 24.98 24.86
C HIS A 61 10.51 24.78 24.50
N ARG A 62 10.09 23.54 24.24
CA ARG A 62 8.71 23.18 24.00
C ARG A 62 7.79 23.56 25.18
N ARG A 63 8.19 23.24 26.42
CA ARG A 63 7.42 23.62 27.62
C ARG A 63 7.33 25.13 27.82
N ILE A 64 8.41 25.88 27.51
CA ILE A 64 8.40 27.33 27.57
C ILE A 64 7.42 27.91 26.54
N LEU A 65 7.46 27.41 25.29
CA LEU A 65 6.52 27.83 24.25
C LEU A 65 5.07 27.51 24.63
N GLU A 66 4.81 26.33 25.18
CA GLU A 66 3.47 25.94 25.65
C GLU A 66 2.99 26.83 26.81
N SER A 67 3.87 27.18 27.75
CA SER A 67 3.55 28.06 28.88
C SER A 67 3.36 29.52 28.45
N GLU A 68 4.19 30.02 27.53
CA GLU A 68 4.01 31.36 26.97
C GLU A 68 2.75 31.46 26.11
N PHE A 69 2.43 30.44 25.32
CA PHE A 69 1.19 30.38 24.55
C PHE A 69 -0.03 30.36 25.46
N GLY A 70 -0.01 29.53 26.52
CA GLY A 70 -1.06 29.49 27.54
C GLY A 70 -1.24 30.81 28.26
N SER A 71 -0.13 31.50 28.61
CA SER A 71 -0.19 32.81 29.26
C SER A 71 -0.62 33.95 28.33
N ARG A 72 -0.31 33.89 27.03
CA ARG A 72 -0.79 34.82 26.01
C ARG A 72 -2.26 34.64 25.72
N VAL A 73 -2.74 33.39 25.64
CA VAL A 73 -4.17 33.07 25.46
C VAL A 73 -4.97 33.54 26.67
N SER A 74 -4.50 33.40 27.90
CA SER A 74 -5.17 33.85 29.09
C SER A 74 -5.17 35.40 29.26
N ARG A 75 -4.19 36.09 28.64
CA ARG A 75 -4.14 37.56 28.59
C ARG A 75 -4.87 38.15 27.37
N SER A 76 -5.11 37.36 26.34
CA SER A 76 -5.88 37.82 25.20
C SER A 76 -7.36 37.92 25.61
N ARG A 77 -8.00 39.01 25.25
CA ARG A 77 -9.48 39.17 25.38
C ARG A 77 -10.24 38.28 24.38
N ALA A 78 -9.65 37.16 23.98
CA ALA A 78 -10.28 36.22 23.05
C ALA A 78 -11.57 35.68 23.69
N THR A 79 -12.65 35.77 22.96
CA THR A 79 -13.94 35.27 23.41
C THR A 79 -13.91 33.76 23.53
N PRO A 80 -14.69 33.12 24.40
CA PRO A 80 -14.82 31.67 24.48
C PRO A 80 -15.12 31.02 23.14
N TYR A 81 -15.78 31.73 22.26
CA TYR A 81 -16.07 31.30 20.89
C TYR A 81 -14.80 31.20 20.01
N GLU A 82 -13.94 32.21 20.04
CA GLU A 82 -12.67 32.23 19.30
C GLU A 82 -11.74 31.11 19.77
N ILE A 83 -11.64 30.88 21.07
CA ILE A 83 -10.86 29.79 21.65
C ILE A 83 -11.37 28.43 21.14
N LYS A 84 -12.71 28.25 21.11
CA LYS A 84 -13.33 27.02 20.62
C LYS A 84 -13.07 26.82 19.12
N ARG A 85 -13.11 27.91 18.32
CA ARG A 85 -12.79 27.86 16.89
C ARG A 85 -11.34 27.46 16.65
N ILE A 86 -10.39 28.11 17.31
CA ILE A 86 -8.95 27.81 17.18
C ILE A 86 -8.64 26.35 17.57
N ARG A 87 -9.28 25.85 18.65
CA ARG A 87 -9.11 24.43 19.04
C ARG A 87 -9.60 23.46 17.98
N ARG A 88 -10.70 23.79 17.29
CA ARG A 88 -11.18 22.94 16.17
C ARG A 88 -10.21 22.98 14.99
N GLU A 89 -9.76 24.19 14.58
CA GLU A 89 -8.79 24.35 13.50
C GLU A 89 -7.49 23.61 13.81
N LEU A 90 -7.00 23.63 15.06
CA LEU A 90 -5.84 22.85 15.48
C LEU A 90 -6.07 21.34 15.39
N ALA A 91 -7.24 20.86 15.82
CA ALA A 91 -7.58 19.44 15.73
C ALA A 91 -7.69 18.97 14.27
N ASP A 92 -8.23 19.81 13.39
CA ASP A 92 -8.32 19.52 11.95
C ASP A 92 -6.91 19.47 11.32
N LEU A 93 -6.02 20.42 11.66
CA LEU A 93 -4.62 20.42 11.19
C LEU A 93 -3.83 19.21 11.69
N GLU A 94 -4.00 18.79 12.94
CA GLU A 94 -3.38 17.58 13.48
C GLU A 94 -3.86 16.31 12.76
N LEU A 95 -5.14 16.29 12.35
CA LEU A 95 -5.68 15.18 11.55
C LEU A 95 -5.07 15.16 10.14
N ASP A 96 -4.98 16.31 9.50
CA ASP A 96 -4.38 16.46 8.17
C ASP A 96 -2.90 16.05 8.18
N GLU A 97 -2.13 16.43 9.22
CA GLU A 97 -0.74 16.02 9.41
C GLU A 97 -0.62 14.49 9.47
N LYS A 98 -1.47 13.83 10.24
CA LYS A 98 -1.49 12.35 10.34
C LYS A 98 -1.83 11.69 9.02
N VAL A 99 -2.78 12.23 8.28
CA VAL A 99 -3.16 11.71 6.95
C VAL A 99 -1.99 11.84 5.98
N LEU A 100 -1.31 12.98 5.95
CA LEU A 100 -0.14 13.20 5.09
C LEU A 100 1.04 12.31 5.49
N ALA A 101 1.30 12.15 6.78
CA ALA A 101 2.36 11.26 7.28
C ALA A 101 2.10 9.81 6.88
N ASN A 102 0.86 9.32 7.00
CA ASN A 102 0.48 7.98 6.58
C ASN A 102 0.61 7.80 5.05
N ALA A 103 0.21 8.80 4.27
CA ALA A 103 0.34 8.77 2.83
C ALA A 103 1.83 8.72 2.39
N LEU A 104 2.69 9.49 3.05
CA LEU A 104 4.13 9.48 2.81
C LEU A 104 4.76 8.13 3.17
N ASP A 105 4.46 7.59 4.34
CA ASP A 105 4.93 6.27 4.78
C ASP A 105 4.52 5.17 3.79
N THR A 106 3.26 5.21 3.34
CA THR A 106 2.74 4.27 2.33
C THR A 106 3.51 4.38 1.01
N ARG A 107 3.81 5.61 0.55
CA ARG A 107 4.60 5.83 -0.66
C ARG A 107 6.03 5.31 -0.51
N LEU A 108 6.67 5.52 0.63
CA LEU A 108 8.01 5.00 0.91
C LEU A 108 8.02 3.47 0.90
N LYS A 109 7.07 2.84 1.57
CA LYS A 109 6.92 1.36 1.56
C LYS A 109 6.67 0.81 0.16
N TYR A 110 5.88 1.49 -0.66
CA TYR A 110 5.66 1.14 -2.05
C TYR A 110 6.98 1.21 -2.87
N LEU A 111 7.75 2.28 -2.72
CA LEU A 111 9.04 2.43 -3.41
C LEU A 111 10.08 1.38 -2.94
N GLU A 112 10.02 0.99 -1.68
CA GLU A 112 10.85 -0.10 -1.16
C GLU A 112 10.41 -1.47 -1.71
N ALA A 113 9.11 -1.71 -1.86
CA ALA A 113 8.58 -2.94 -2.43
C ALA A 113 9.06 -3.17 -3.85
N ALA A 114 9.17 -2.12 -4.67
CA ALA A 114 9.72 -2.18 -6.01
C ALA A 114 11.18 -2.69 -6.06
N LYS A 115 11.92 -2.60 -4.96
CA LYS A 115 13.30 -3.10 -4.84
C LYS A 115 13.38 -4.57 -4.38
N ARG A 116 12.24 -5.14 -3.95
CA ARG A 116 12.14 -6.53 -3.47
C ARG A 116 11.63 -7.41 -4.60
N ASN A 117 12.05 -8.67 -4.60
CA ASN A 117 11.54 -9.68 -5.55
C ASN A 117 10.23 -10.29 -5.02
N GLU A 118 9.22 -9.44 -4.79
CA GLU A 118 7.93 -9.81 -4.22
C GLU A 118 6.79 -9.32 -5.09
N PHE A 119 5.65 -10.02 -5.00
CA PHE A 119 4.40 -9.54 -5.62
C PHE A 119 3.72 -8.55 -4.71
N TYR A 120 3.19 -7.47 -5.29
CA TYR A 120 2.39 -6.51 -4.57
C TYR A 120 1.34 -5.85 -5.48
N VAL A 121 0.32 -5.30 -4.84
CA VAL A 121 -0.74 -4.51 -5.48
C VAL A 121 -0.54 -3.05 -5.12
N ALA A 122 -0.77 -2.15 -6.07
CA ALA A 122 -0.89 -0.72 -5.81
C ALA A 122 -2.22 -0.20 -6.36
N ILE A 123 -2.89 0.65 -5.58
CA ILE A 123 -4.12 1.32 -5.96
C ILE A 123 -3.93 2.83 -5.81
N ASP A 124 -3.95 3.55 -6.93
CA ASP A 124 -3.97 5.00 -6.97
C ASP A 124 -5.43 5.48 -6.97
N THR A 125 -5.89 5.95 -5.81
CA THR A 125 -7.29 6.37 -5.65
C THR A 125 -7.65 7.62 -6.44
N LYS A 126 -6.67 8.48 -6.74
CA LYS A 126 -6.86 9.71 -7.53
C LYS A 126 -6.97 9.41 -9.01
N LYS A 127 -6.13 8.51 -9.52
CA LYS A 127 -6.15 8.08 -10.91
C LYS A 127 -7.21 7.02 -11.17
N ARG A 128 -7.73 6.39 -10.11
CA ARG A 128 -8.62 5.22 -10.17
C ARG A 128 -7.96 4.08 -10.95
N ASP A 129 -6.73 3.78 -10.58
CA ASP A 129 -5.89 2.80 -11.22
C ASP A 129 -5.48 1.71 -10.24
N PHE A 130 -5.61 0.46 -10.67
CA PHE A 130 -5.17 -0.75 -9.98
C PHE A 130 -4.00 -1.33 -10.74
N SER A 131 -2.90 -1.60 -10.06
CA SER A 131 -1.74 -2.24 -10.68
C SER A 131 -1.20 -3.37 -9.83
N PHE A 132 -0.79 -4.45 -10.52
CA PHE A 132 -0.15 -5.63 -9.92
C PHE A 132 1.28 -5.74 -10.39
N HIS A 133 2.20 -5.85 -9.46
CA HIS A 133 3.63 -5.76 -9.71
C HIS A 133 4.40 -6.99 -9.23
N PHE A 134 5.56 -7.19 -9.83
CA PHE A 134 6.64 -8.03 -9.30
C PHE A 134 7.93 -7.22 -9.38
N ALA A 135 8.55 -6.95 -8.24
CA ALA A 135 9.67 -6.02 -8.13
C ALA A 135 9.32 -4.67 -8.80
N ASP A 136 10.15 -4.19 -9.72
CA ASP A 136 9.97 -2.93 -10.48
C ASP A 136 9.06 -3.07 -11.71
N LYS A 137 8.57 -4.29 -12.00
CA LYS A 137 7.79 -4.57 -13.21
C LYS A 137 6.30 -4.58 -12.93
N THR A 138 5.54 -3.79 -13.68
CA THR A 138 4.10 -3.89 -13.74
C THR A 138 3.70 -5.11 -14.57
N LEU A 139 2.95 -6.01 -13.98
CA LEU A 139 2.46 -7.23 -14.63
C LEU A 139 1.02 -7.09 -15.13
N ARG A 140 0.24 -6.22 -14.48
CA ARG A 140 -1.14 -5.94 -14.84
C ARG A 140 -1.54 -4.55 -14.39
N ASP A 141 -2.25 -3.82 -15.25
CA ASP A 141 -2.93 -2.56 -14.95
C ASP A 141 -4.39 -2.68 -15.30
N ALA A 142 -5.26 -2.09 -14.49
CA ALA A 142 -6.69 -2.10 -14.71
C ALA A 142 -7.35 -0.88 -14.06
N PRO A 143 -8.48 -0.39 -14.59
CA PRO A 143 -9.27 0.61 -13.92
C PRO A 143 -9.85 0.04 -12.63
N VAL A 144 -9.97 0.87 -11.60
CA VAL A 144 -10.62 0.51 -10.35
C VAL A 144 -11.79 1.43 -10.05
N GLU A 145 -12.93 0.85 -9.74
CA GLU A 145 -14.05 1.58 -9.16
C GLU A 145 -13.90 1.59 -7.63
N ILE A 146 -13.99 2.78 -7.04
CA ILE A 146 -13.85 2.98 -5.61
C ILE A 146 -15.23 3.16 -5.02
N GLY A 147 -15.59 2.33 -4.06
CA GLY A 147 -16.84 2.44 -3.34
C GLY A 147 -16.87 3.70 -2.50
N GLU A 148 -17.84 4.57 -2.75
CA GLU A 148 -17.96 5.85 -2.08
C GLU A 148 -18.00 5.71 -0.56
N PRO A 149 -17.21 6.50 0.18
CA PRO A 149 -17.31 6.56 1.62
C PRO A 149 -18.70 7.04 2.02
N ARG A 150 -19.33 6.34 2.96
CA ARG A 150 -20.63 6.75 3.48
C ARG A 150 -20.93 6.20 4.85
N THR A 151 -21.87 6.83 5.51
CA THR A 151 -22.46 6.33 6.74
C THR A 151 -23.93 6.04 6.50
N VAL A 152 -24.36 4.84 6.86
CA VAL A 152 -25.77 4.44 6.84
C VAL A 152 -26.20 4.04 8.24
N ALA A 153 -27.46 4.26 8.57
CA ALA A 153 -28.03 3.96 9.88
C ALA A 153 -29.42 3.34 9.74
N SER A 154 -29.75 2.41 10.64
CA SER A 154 -31.08 1.82 10.79
C SER A 154 -31.38 1.65 12.27
N GLY A 155 -32.28 2.46 12.78
CA GLY A 155 -32.58 2.50 14.21
C GLY A 155 -31.34 2.84 15.04
N LYS A 156 -30.92 1.91 15.92
CA LYS A 156 -29.72 2.06 16.76
C LYS A 156 -28.42 1.60 16.08
N LYS A 157 -28.53 0.95 14.91
CA LYS A 157 -27.36 0.43 14.18
C LYS A 157 -26.80 1.53 13.27
N LYS A 158 -25.46 1.64 13.22
CA LYS A 158 -24.76 2.58 12.36
C LYS A 158 -23.55 1.86 11.74
N TRP A 159 -23.40 2.02 10.42
CA TRP A 159 -22.24 1.52 9.67
C TRP A 159 -21.54 2.71 9.01
N THR A 160 -20.24 2.81 9.21
CA THR A 160 -19.42 3.87 8.63
C THR A 160 -18.35 3.22 7.76
N PHE A 161 -18.34 3.57 6.49
CA PHE A 161 -17.37 3.13 5.50
C PHE A 161 -16.46 4.33 5.18
N ALA A 162 -15.27 4.33 5.78
CA ALA A 162 -14.27 5.37 5.54
C ALA A 162 -13.46 5.08 4.27
N PRO A 163 -12.81 6.07 3.66
CA PRO A 163 -11.82 5.83 2.61
C PRO A 163 -10.67 5.01 3.17
N LEU A 164 -10.21 4.02 2.39
CA LEU A 164 -9.06 3.21 2.76
C LEU A 164 -7.81 3.74 2.09
N THR A 165 -6.80 4.11 2.88
CA THR A 165 -5.46 4.47 2.43
C THR A 165 -4.43 3.85 3.36
N GLY A 166 -3.26 3.53 2.84
CA GLY A 166 -2.19 2.93 3.64
C GLY A 166 -1.64 1.65 3.03
N SER A 167 -0.91 0.91 3.84
CA SER A 167 -0.31 -0.38 3.48
C SER A 167 -1.03 -1.50 4.23
N PHE A 168 -1.51 -2.49 3.48
CA PHE A 168 -2.28 -3.63 3.98
C PHE A 168 -1.64 -4.94 3.54
N ASN A 169 -1.98 -6.03 4.21
CA ASN A 169 -1.69 -7.38 3.76
C ASN A 169 -2.99 -8.02 3.26
N VAL A 170 -2.87 -8.93 2.33
CA VAL A 170 -3.99 -9.81 1.98
C VAL A 170 -4.23 -10.76 3.15
N GLU A 171 -5.35 -10.62 3.83
CA GLU A 171 -5.72 -11.54 4.94
C GLU A 171 -6.27 -12.87 4.42
N GLY A 172 -6.86 -12.86 3.23
CA GLY A 172 -7.42 -14.03 2.59
C GLY A 172 -8.02 -13.70 1.23
N LYS A 173 -8.42 -14.71 0.53
CA LYS A 173 -9.15 -14.59 -0.74
C LYS A 173 -10.10 -15.75 -0.94
N PHE A 174 -11.18 -15.53 -1.64
CA PHE A 174 -12.10 -16.60 -2.06
C PHE A 174 -12.65 -16.35 -3.47
N GLN A 175 -12.97 -17.45 -4.13
CA GLN A 175 -13.51 -17.46 -5.48
C GLN A 175 -14.85 -18.20 -5.46
N ASP A 176 -15.80 -17.74 -6.26
CA ASP A 176 -17.14 -18.35 -6.39
C ASP A 176 -17.87 -18.52 -5.04
N GLY A 177 -17.61 -17.58 -4.11
CA GLY A 177 -18.14 -17.63 -2.76
C GLY A 177 -19.59 -17.18 -2.66
N SER A 178 -20.20 -17.48 -1.52
CA SER A 178 -21.53 -16.98 -1.17
C SER A 178 -21.41 -15.88 -0.13
N TRP A 179 -22.09 -14.79 -0.36
CA TRP A 179 -22.12 -13.62 0.50
C TRP A 179 -23.47 -13.50 1.21
N ARG A 180 -23.47 -13.56 2.53
CA ARG A 180 -24.64 -13.22 3.31
C ARG A 180 -24.84 -11.71 3.29
N VAL A 181 -25.84 -11.23 2.59
CA VAL A 181 -26.10 -9.82 2.36
C VAL A 181 -26.44 -9.13 3.69
N PRO A 182 -25.64 -8.15 4.14
CA PRO A 182 -25.94 -7.43 5.36
C PRO A 182 -27.03 -6.37 5.14
N GLU A 183 -27.67 -5.96 6.24
CA GLU A 183 -28.73 -4.95 6.25
C GLU A 183 -28.31 -3.65 5.53
N TRP A 184 -27.08 -3.20 5.80
CA TRP A 184 -26.56 -1.96 5.22
C TRP A 184 -26.54 -1.94 3.68
N ALA A 185 -26.40 -3.11 3.02
CA ALA A 185 -26.34 -3.17 1.57
C ALA A 185 -27.67 -2.73 0.91
N TYR A 186 -28.78 -3.01 1.55
CA TYR A 186 -30.11 -2.53 1.13
C TYR A 186 -30.26 -1.03 1.38
N LEU A 187 -29.78 -0.56 2.54
CA LEU A 187 -29.83 0.86 2.89
C LEU A 187 -28.99 1.72 1.96
N VAL A 188 -27.85 1.21 1.50
CA VAL A 188 -27.02 1.87 0.47
C VAL A 188 -27.78 2.05 -0.82
N LYS A 189 -28.61 1.07 -1.21
CA LYS A 189 -29.49 1.12 -2.39
C LYS A 189 -30.73 2.01 -2.17
N GLY A 190 -30.99 2.48 -0.95
CA GLY A 190 -32.19 3.23 -0.60
C GLY A 190 -33.43 2.36 -0.43
N THR A 191 -33.26 1.05 -0.18
CA THR A 191 -34.35 0.10 0.03
C THR A 191 -34.32 -0.46 1.45
N ASN A 192 -35.45 -0.95 1.93
CA ASN A 192 -35.51 -1.64 3.20
C ASN A 192 -34.96 -3.07 3.10
N ALA A 193 -34.22 -3.48 4.11
CA ALA A 193 -33.74 -4.85 4.20
C ALA A 193 -34.93 -5.84 4.42
N PRO A 194 -34.92 -7.00 3.78
CA PRO A 194 -35.92 -8.03 4.02
C PRO A 194 -35.79 -8.58 5.44
N ARG A 195 -36.88 -9.15 5.99
CA ARG A 195 -36.86 -9.77 7.34
C ARG A 195 -35.82 -10.88 7.47
N SER A 196 -35.63 -11.67 6.40
CA SER A 196 -34.58 -12.68 6.30
C SER A 196 -33.55 -12.23 5.29
N LEU A 197 -32.32 -12.01 5.75
CA LEU A 197 -31.20 -11.59 4.90
C LEU A 197 -30.72 -12.77 4.03
N PRO A 198 -30.80 -12.67 2.72
CA PRO A 198 -30.43 -13.76 1.82
C PRO A 198 -28.91 -13.95 1.76
N THR A 199 -28.53 -15.13 1.31
CA THR A 199 -27.17 -15.42 0.88
C THR A 199 -27.16 -15.46 -0.64
N VAL A 200 -26.29 -14.65 -1.25
CA VAL A 200 -26.21 -14.50 -2.72
C VAL A 200 -24.86 -15.06 -3.18
N LYS A 201 -24.90 -15.97 -4.15
CA LYS A 201 -23.69 -16.48 -4.79
C LYS A 201 -23.01 -15.34 -5.55
N ASN A 202 -21.70 -15.18 -5.36
CA ASN A 202 -20.94 -14.08 -5.96
C ASN A 202 -21.52 -12.68 -5.66
N GLY A 203 -22.17 -12.53 -4.50
CA GLY A 203 -22.81 -11.27 -4.12
C GLY A 203 -21.85 -10.10 -3.93
N LEU A 204 -20.55 -10.36 -3.67
CA LEU A 204 -19.45 -9.40 -3.74
C LEU A 204 -18.60 -9.55 -5.01
N GLY A 205 -19.02 -10.39 -5.94
CA GLY A 205 -18.26 -10.76 -7.12
C GLY A 205 -17.67 -12.16 -7.02
N LYS A 206 -17.16 -12.65 -8.14
CA LYS A 206 -16.55 -13.98 -8.26
C LYS A 206 -15.22 -14.10 -7.54
N TYR A 207 -14.42 -13.05 -7.61
CA TYR A 207 -13.10 -12.95 -6.98
C TYR A 207 -13.14 -11.90 -5.89
N VAL A 208 -12.76 -12.27 -4.68
CA VAL A 208 -12.72 -11.37 -3.52
C VAL A 208 -11.42 -11.57 -2.76
N ILE A 209 -10.71 -10.47 -2.51
CA ILE A 209 -9.47 -10.39 -1.73
C ILE A 209 -9.78 -9.57 -0.47
N LEU A 210 -9.52 -10.14 0.70
CA LEU A 210 -9.77 -9.53 2.00
C LEU A 210 -8.56 -8.71 2.43
N LEU A 211 -8.79 -7.48 2.87
CA LEU A 211 -7.76 -6.55 3.38
C LEU A 211 -7.89 -6.29 4.89
N GLY A 212 -8.82 -6.95 5.56
CA GLY A 212 -9.15 -6.70 6.95
C GLY A 212 -10.21 -5.61 7.14
N ASN A 213 -10.81 -5.57 8.34
CA ASN A 213 -11.81 -4.57 8.74
C ASN A 213 -12.96 -4.40 7.73
N ASP A 214 -13.42 -5.49 7.13
CA ASP A 214 -14.44 -5.51 6.07
C ASP A 214 -14.07 -4.84 4.74
N TYR A 215 -12.82 -4.40 4.56
CA TYR A 215 -12.35 -3.88 3.26
C TYR A 215 -11.96 -5.01 2.33
N VAL A 216 -12.32 -4.84 1.07
CA VAL A 216 -12.09 -5.86 0.04
C VAL A 216 -11.67 -5.24 -1.29
N ILE A 217 -10.92 -6.03 -2.08
CA ILE A 217 -10.82 -5.84 -3.52
C ILE A 217 -11.67 -6.94 -4.14
N HIS A 218 -12.63 -6.61 -5.00
CA HIS A 218 -13.58 -7.57 -5.52
C HIS A 218 -13.89 -7.35 -7.00
N SER A 219 -14.33 -8.41 -7.68
CA SER A 219 -14.86 -8.31 -9.04
C SER A 219 -16.31 -7.80 -9.01
N PRO A 220 -16.90 -7.45 -10.17
CA PRO A 220 -18.29 -7.02 -10.21
C PRO A 220 -19.22 -8.02 -9.52
N PRO A 221 -20.15 -7.52 -8.66
CA PRO A 221 -21.15 -8.35 -8.01
C PRO A 221 -22.09 -9.05 -9.01
N SER A 222 -22.65 -10.18 -8.61
CA SER A 222 -23.69 -10.84 -9.41
C SER A 222 -24.93 -9.96 -9.54
N PRO A 223 -25.73 -10.10 -10.61
CA PRO A 223 -26.98 -9.33 -10.82
C PRO A 223 -28.00 -9.47 -9.69
N GLU A 224 -27.94 -10.58 -8.94
CA GLU A 224 -28.82 -10.85 -7.79
C GLU A 224 -28.40 -10.09 -6.53
N SER A 225 -27.19 -9.50 -6.53
CA SER A 225 -26.71 -8.71 -5.40
C SER A 225 -27.46 -7.38 -5.29
N PRO A 226 -27.77 -6.91 -4.07
CA PRO A 226 -28.25 -5.54 -3.88
C PRO A 226 -27.18 -4.48 -4.21
N LEU A 227 -25.89 -4.84 -4.22
CA LEU A 227 -24.81 -3.96 -4.66
C LEU A 227 -24.78 -3.94 -6.20
N GLN A 228 -24.71 -2.74 -6.78
CA GLN A 228 -24.65 -2.52 -8.22
C GLN A 228 -23.26 -2.03 -8.71
N GLY A 229 -22.29 -1.96 -7.80
CA GLY A 229 -20.94 -1.48 -8.04
C GLY A 229 -20.03 -1.82 -6.87
N ALA A 230 -18.98 -1.04 -6.68
CA ALA A 230 -18.04 -1.24 -5.58
C ALA A 230 -18.74 -1.16 -4.21
N LYS A 231 -18.41 -2.12 -3.34
CA LYS A 231 -18.82 -2.07 -1.92
C LYS A 231 -18.29 -0.76 -1.32
N PRO A 232 -19.10 -0.02 -0.52
CA PRO A 232 -18.65 1.23 0.10
C PRO A 232 -17.31 1.08 0.82
N GLY A 233 -16.38 2.01 0.57
CA GLY A 233 -15.03 2.00 1.12
C GLY A 233 -14.09 0.94 0.53
N SER A 234 -14.53 0.13 -0.43
CA SER A 234 -13.76 -0.96 -1.04
C SER A 234 -13.47 -0.69 -2.52
N PHE A 235 -12.82 -1.64 -3.19
CA PHE A 235 -12.32 -1.49 -4.54
C PHE A 235 -12.88 -2.57 -5.46
N MET A 236 -13.50 -2.15 -6.57
CA MET A 236 -13.99 -3.09 -7.58
C MET A 236 -13.08 -3.02 -8.81
N VAL A 237 -12.56 -4.18 -9.20
CA VAL A 237 -11.65 -4.37 -10.34
C VAL A 237 -12.30 -5.33 -11.33
N PRO A 238 -12.14 -5.15 -12.65
CA PRO A 238 -12.71 -6.05 -13.65
C PRO A 238 -12.36 -7.52 -13.37
N GLU A 239 -13.32 -8.42 -13.61
CA GLU A 239 -13.17 -9.85 -13.28
C GLU A 239 -11.97 -10.49 -14.00
N ALA A 240 -11.75 -10.14 -15.27
CA ALA A 240 -10.64 -10.66 -16.06
C ALA A 240 -9.27 -10.30 -15.47
N ASP A 241 -9.13 -9.10 -14.86
CA ASP A 241 -7.90 -8.63 -14.27
C ASP A 241 -7.60 -9.34 -12.95
N LEU A 242 -8.62 -9.52 -12.09
CA LEU A 242 -8.47 -10.31 -10.87
C LEU A 242 -8.18 -11.79 -11.18
N ALA A 243 -8.84 -12.36 -12.21
CA ALA A 243 -8.58 -13.72 -12.63
C ALA A 243 -7.11 -13.93 -13.08
N ALA A 244 -6.55 -12.96 -13.81
CA ALA A 244 -5.19 -13.03 -14.32
C ALA A 244 -4.13 -13.08 -13.20
N ILE A 245 -4.36 -12.40 -12.08
CA ILE A 245 -3.41 -12.33 -10.95
C ILE A 245 -3.73 -13.35 -9.86
N TRP A 246 -4.87 -14.02 -9.92
CA TRP A 246 -5.45 -14.81 -8.83
C TRP A 246 -4.50 -15.81 -8.19
N LYS A 247 -3.73 -16.53 -9.03
CA LYS A 247 -2.80 -17.57 -8.54
C LYS A 247 -1.60 -16.99 -7.80
N ARG A 248 -1.25 -15.71 -8.06
CA ARG A 248 -0.05 -15.06 -7.48
C ARG A 248 -0.35 -14.22 -6.26
N VAL A 249 -1.60 -13.82 -6.05
CA VAL A 249 -2.02 -13.09 -4.84
C VAL A 249 -2.21 -14.07 -3.69
N GLY A 250 -1.68 -13.75 -2.54
CA GLY A 250 -1.78 -14.56 -1.31
C GLY A 250 -1.52 -13.71 -0.05
N PRO A 251 -1.46 -14.34 1.14
CA PRO A 251 -1.24 -13.62 2.41
C PRO A 251 0.06 -12.81 2.46
N GLU A 252 1.06 -13.22 1.67
CA GLU A 252 2.35 -12.49 1.55
C GLU A 252 2.25 -11.24 0.65
N THR A 253 1.13 -11.12 -0.10
CA THR A 253 0.96 -10.00 -1.02
C THR A 253 0.59 -8.74 -0.25
N ARG A 254 1.40 -7.70 -0.40
CA ARG A 254 1.11 -6.38 0.15
C ARG A 254 0.25 -5.57 -0.81
N VAL A 255 -0.59 -4.71 -0.23
CA VAL A 255 -1.47 -3.81 -0.97
C VAL A 255 -1.21 -2.38 -0.50
N TYR A 256 -0.81 -1.51 -1.41
CA TYR A 256 -0.54 -0.10 -1.16
C TYR A 256 -1.65 0.75 -1.77
N ILE A 257 -2.30 1.58 -0.96
CA ILE A 257 -3.45 2.41 -1.37
C ILE A 257 -3.11 3.87 -1.06
N PHE A 258 -3.10 4.73 -2.06
CA PHE A 258 -2.70 6.14 -1.95
C PHE A 258 -3.48 7.07 -2.89
#